data_a24050c67172a68991b3f0ff5a71b89b
#
_entry.id   a24050c67172a68991b3f0ff5a71b89b
#
_cell.length_a   1.000
_cell.length_b   1.000
_cell.length_c   1.000
_cell.angle_alpha   90.00
_cell.angle_beta   90.00
_cell.angle_gamma   90.00
#
_symmetry.space_group_name_H-M   'P 1'
#
loop_
_entity.id
_entity.type
_entity.pdbx_description
1 polymer ?
#
loop_
_entity_poly.entity_id
_entity_poly.type
_entity_poly.pdbx_seq_one_letter_code
_entity_poly.pdbx_strand_id
1 'polypeptide(L)'
;MTHLYLIRHGEAVSNVDRTAPTAGMRGDAGLTPLGRIQAERLRDRLAATGEIAADVLIASTLRRARETAEIIAPALGLPIEWDDDVQELRVGEFDGIPWSEVEADMPDFRVEPYRPFSPGGENWPQFELRVGQTLDRITREHAGKTIVIVCHGGVIDSSFTVYFGLSSLMPPQVEFSTRNTSITHWEQHTHENGAVRWRLVTYNDDIHVRDIGAEERLHWPRMNPATGGAEAPAVPLPTEEE
;
A
#
# COMPACT_ATOMS: atom_id res chain seq x y z
N MET A 1 -15.80 -15.78 11.25
CA MET A 1 -14.39 -15.49 10.89
C MET A 1 -14.43 -14.25 10.03
N THR A 2 -13.57 -13.27 10.25
CA THR A 2 -13.47 -12.08 9.40
C THR A 2 -12.29 -12.25 8.46
N HIS A 3 -12.50 -12.02 7.16
CA HIS A 3 -11.44 -12.01 6.16
C HIS A 3 -11.21 -10.57 5.70
N LEU A 4 -9.95 -10.14 5.67
CA LEU A 4 -9.54 -8.82 5.21
C LEU A 4 -8.55 -8.96 4.06
N TYR A 5 -8.96 -8.56 2.88
CA TYR A 5 -8.13 -8.49 1.68
C TYR A 5 -7.73 -7.05 1.41
N LEU A 6 -6.44 -6.77 1.48
CA LEU A 6 -5.86 -5.49 1.11
C LEU A 6 -5.27 -5.60 -0.29
N ILE A 7 -5.71 -4.73 -1.19
CA ILE A 7 -5.27 -4.70 -2.59
C ILE A 7 -4.60 -3.36 -2.84
N ARG A 8 -3.33 -3.39 -3.24
CA ARG A 8 -2.64 -2.17 -3.67
C ARG A 8 -3.19 -1.71 -5.03
N HIS A 9 -3.37 -0.40 -5.21
CA HIS A 9 -3.75 0.17 -6.51
C HIS A 9 -2.80 -0.27 -7.65
N GLY A 10 -3.26 -0.23 -8.89
CA GLY A 10 -2.44 -0.44 -10.09
C GLY A 10 -1.33 0.62 -10.22
N GLU A 11 -0.37 0.39 -11.10
CA GLU A 11 0.71 1.35 -11.33
C GLU A 11 0.14 2.74 -11.62
N ALA A 12 0.59 3.73 -10.85
CA ALA A 12 0.18 5.12 -10.99
C ALA A 12 1.29 5.95 -11.66
N VAL A 13 0.89 7.06 -12.27
CA VAL A 13 1.86 7.99 -12.91
C VAL A 13 2.93 8.41 -11.91
N SER A 14 2.55 8.70 -10.66
CA SER A 14 3.49 9.05 -9.58
C SER A 14 4.45 7.93 -9.18
N ASN A 15 4.21 6.68 -9.56
CA ASN A 15 5.14 5.58 -9.30
C ASN A 15 6.29 5.54 -10.32
N VAL A 16 6.11 6.09 -11.51
CA VAL A 16 7.04 5.91 -12.64
C VAL A 16 7.67 7.20 -13.11
N ASP A 17 7.05 8.35 -12.84
CA ASP A 17 7.51 9.66 -13.29
C ASP A 17 7.83 10.56 -12.08
N ARG A 18 9.12 10.86 -11.87
CA ARG A 18 9.57 11.74 -10.79
C ARG A 18 9.28 13.22 -11.06
N THR A 19 8.93 13.56 -12.29
CA THR A 19 8.46 14.90 -12.63
C THR A 19 6.95 15.05 -12.43
N ALA A 20 6.25 13.95 -12.17
CA ALA A 20 4.84 13.96 -11.83
C ALA A 20 4.62 14.68 -10.48
N PRO A 21 3.44 15.30 -10.30
CA PRO A 21 3.06 15.87 -9.00
C PRO A 21 3.06 14.82 -7.89
N THR A 22 3.39 15.23 -6.66
CA THR A 22 3.16 14.42 -5.47
C THR A 22 1.68 14.06 -5.37
N ALA A 23 1.42 12.78 -5.17
CA ALA A 23 0.10 12.20 -5.41
C ALA A 23 -0.79 12.19 -4.15
N GLY A 24 -1.15 13.38 -3.66
CA GLY A 24 -2.29 13.59 -2.77
C GLY A 24 -3.59 13.74 -3.55
N MET A 25 -4.60 14.38 -2.99
CA MET A 25 -5.93 14.54 -3.63
C MET A 25 -5.90 15.38 -4.91
N ARG A 26 -4.99 16.35 -5.02
CA ARG A 26 -4.87 17.26 -6.16
C ARG A 26 -3.88 16.76 -7.20
N GLY A 27 -2.78 16.16 -6.74
CA GLY A 27 -1.67 15.75 -7.60
C GLY A 27 -1.78 14.34 -8.18
N ASP A 28 -2.75 13.54 -7.77
CA ASP A 28 -2.90 12.16 -8.26
C ASP A 28 -3.41 12.13 -9.70
N ALA A 29 -2.51 11.87 -10.64
CA ALA A 29 -2.82 11.74 -12.06
C ALA A 29 -3.56 10.43 -12.43
N GLY A 30 -3.69 9.49 -11.48
CA GLY A 30 -4.35 8.20 -11.68
C GLY A 30 -3.41 7.12 -12.22
N LEU A 31 -4.01 6.07 -12.81
CA LEU A 31 -3.28 4.91 -13.31
C LEU A 31 -2.56 5.20 -14.63
N THR A 32 -1.40 4.57 -14.81
CA THR A 32 -0.76 4.44 -16.13
C THR A 32 -1.55 3.47 -17.01
N PRO A 33 -1.26 3.41 -18.33
CA PRO A 33 -1.79 2.34 -19.19
C PRO A 33 -1.47 0.94 -18.65
N LEU A 34 -0.26 0.71 -18.11
CA LEU A 34 0.11 -0.54 -17.47
C LEU A 34 -0.70 -0.80 -16.19
N GLY A 35 -0.89 0.23 -15.35
CA GLY A 35 -1.71 0.11 -14.15
C GLY A 35 -3.16 -0.29 -14.43
N ARG A 36 -3.74 0.20 -15.54
CA ARG A 36 -5.06 -0.24 -15.99
C ARG A 36 -5.08 -1.71 -16.38
N ILE A 37 -4.09 -2.16 -17.16
CA ILE A 37 -3.94 -3.57 -17.53
C ILE A 37 -3.78 -4.44 -16.29
N GLN A 38 -3.00 -4.01 -15.30
CA GLN A 38 -2.85 -4.73 -14.02
C GLN A 38 -4.19 -4.89 -13.30
N ALA A 39 -4.98 -3.82 -13.20
CA ALA A 39 -6.30 -3.85 -12.58
C ALA A 39 -7.31 -4.73 -13.37
N GLU A 40 -7.26 -4.69 -14.70
CA GLU A 40 -8.07 -5.54 -15.57
C GLU A 40 -7.73 -7.03 -15.41
N ARG A 41 -6.43 -7.36 -15.31
CA ARG A 41 -5.97 -8.72 -15.03
C ARG A 41 -6.44 -9.24 -13.66
N LEU A 42 -6.41 -8.37 -12.65
CA LEU A 42 -6.96 -8.70 -11.34
C LEU A 42 -8.47 -8.95 -11.42
N ARG A 43 -9.22 -8.07 -12.08
CA ARG A 43 -10.67 -8.24 -12.33
C ARG A 43 -10.95 -9.60 -12.98
N ASP A 44 -10.23 -9.92 -14.03
CA ASP A 44 -10.46 -11.16 -14.81
C ASP A 44 -10.13 -12.40 -13.98
N ARG A 45 -9.06 -12.35 -13.15
CA ARG A 45 -8.74 -13.38 -12.16
C ARG A 45 -9.89 -13.56 -11.17
N LEU A 46 -10.34 -12.48 -10.53
CA LEU A 46 -11.42 -12.53 -9.54
C LEU A 46 -12.74 -13.08 -10.16
N ALA A 47 -13.06 -12.66 -11.37
CA ALA A 47 -14.24 -13.14 -12.08
C ALA A 47 -14.15 -14.62 -12.47
N ALA A 48 -12.97 -15.09 -12.89
CA ALA A 48 -12.75 -16.46 -13.33
C ALA A 48 -12.69 -17.46 -12.17
N THR A 49 -12.09 -17.06 -11.04
CA THR A 49 -11.84 -17.98 -9.92
C THR A 49 -12.92 -17.94 -8.85
N GLY A 50 -13.56 -16.77 -8.65
CA GLY A 50 -14.45 -16.54 -7.50
C GLY A 50 -13.77 -16.72 -6.14
N GLU A 51 -12.43 -16.65 -6.09
CA GLU A 51 -11.65 -16.92 -4.88
C GLU A 51 -11.91 -15.96 -3.72
N ILE A 52 -12.43 -14.76 -4.02
CA ILE A 52 -12.83 -13.78 -3.01
C ILE A 52 -14.35 -13.57 -3.10
N ALA A 53 -15.09 -14.27 -2.25
CA ALA A 53 -16.53 -14.03 -2.09
C ALA A 53 -16.72 -12.84 -1.12
N ALA A 54 -16.51 -11.62 -1.65
CA ALA A 54 -16.55 -10.40 -0.85
C ALA A 54 -17.99 -10.04 -0.44
N ASP A 55 -18.14 -9.56 0.79
CA ASP A 55 -19.38 -8.97 1.32
C ASP A 55 -19.34 -7.43 1.26
N VAL A 56 -18.14 -6.86 1.26
CA VAL A 56 -17.91 -5.41 1.31
C VAL A 56 -16.70 -5.05 0.46
N LEU A 57 -16.82 -3.99 -0.34
CA LEU A 57 -15.73 -3.39 -1.10
C LEU A 57 -15.55 -1.93 -0.67
N ILE A 58 -14.43 -1.65 -0.02
CA ILE A 58 -14.02 -0.31 0.40
C ILE A 58 -12.86 0.14 -0.47
N ALA A 59 -12.76 1.44 -0.76
CA ALA A 59 -11.62 1.96 -1.49
C ALA A 59 -11.22 3.36 -1.05
N SER A 60 -9.92 3.61 -1.11
CA SER A 60 -9.34 4.94 -0.95
C SER A 60 -9.90 5.90 -2.00
N THR A 61 -10.10 7.14 -1.61
CA THR A 61 -10.58 8.21 -2.48
C THR A 61 -9.49 8.81 -3.38
N LEU A 62 -8.21 8.44 -3.22
CA LEU A 62 -7.15 8.84 -4.13
C LEU A 62 -7.39 8.21 -5.51
N ARG A 63 -7.18 8.99 -6.58
CA ARG A 63 -7.60 8.66 -7.94
C ARG A 63 -7.08 7.31 -8.42
N ARG A 64 -5.81 6.98 -8.19
CA ARG A 64 -5.23 5.68 -8.57
C ARG A 64 -5.92 4.48 -7.93
N ALA A 65 -6.33 4.61 -6.65
CA ALA A 65 -7.07 3.57 -5.96
C ALA A 65 -8.54 3.52 -6.42
N ARG A 66 -9.16 4.68 -6.66
CA ARG A 66 -10.51 4.76 -7.23
C ARG A 66 -10.59 4.05 -8.56
N GLU A 67 -9.71 4.41 -9.52
CA GLU A 67 -9.70 3.78 -10.85
C GLU A 67 -9.48 2.27 -10.76
N THR A 68 -8.63 1.80 -9.84
CA THR A 68 -8.43 0.37 -9.59
C THR A 68 -9.71 -0.29 -9.07
N ALA A 69 -10.35 0.30 -8.06
CA ALA A 69 -11.58 -0.23 -7.47
C ALA A 69 -12.73 -0.26 -8.48
N GLU A 70 -12.88 0.78 -9.28
CA GLU A 70 -13.91 0.86 -10.34
C GLU A 70 -13.73 -0.24 -11.40
N ILE A 71 -12.48 -0.60 -11.72
CA ILE A 71 -12.18 -1.69 -12.66
C ILE A 71 -12.51 -3.05 -12.06
N ILE A 72 -12.21 -3.30 -10.79
CA ILE A 72 -12.40 -4.63 -10.17
C ILE A 72 -13.80 -4.84 -9.60
N ALA A 73 -14.55 -3.79 -9.26
CA ALA A 73 -15.88 -3.87 -8.63
C ALA A 73 -16.89 -4.78 -9.37
N PRO A 74 -16.95 -4.76 -10.73
CA PRO A 74 -17.85 -5.66 -11.45
C PRO A 74 -17.60 -7.15 -11.20
N ALA A 75 -16.33 -7.56 -10.97
CA ALA A 75 -15.99 -8.95 -10.69
C ALA A 75 -16.43 -9.39 -9.29
N LEU A 76 -16.54 -8.45 -8.36
CA LEU A 76 -17.02 -8.70 -7.00
C LEU A 76 -18.53 -8.53 -6.87
N GLY A 77 -19.18 -7.86 -7.82
CA GLY A 77 -20.61 -7.61 -7.81
C GLY A 77 -21.09 -6.67 -6.70
N LEU A 78 -20.21 -5.81 -6.18
CA LEU A 78 -20.47 -4.95 -5.04
C LEU A 78 -20.38 -3.45 -5.40
N PRO A 79 -21.15 -2.59 -4.71
CA PRO A 79 -20.92 -1.16 -4.73
C PRO A 79 -19.60 -0.84 -3.99
N ILE A 80 -19.00 0.29 -4.34
CA ILE A 80 -17.78 0.75 -3.69
C ILE A 80 -18.14 1.72 -2.56
N GLU A 81 -17.67 1.45 -1.37
CA GLU A 81 -17.69 2.36 -0.23
C GLU A 81 -16.39 3.16 -0.21
N TRP A 82 -16.49 4.49 -0.31
CA TRP A 82 -15.32 5.37 -0.33
C TRP A 82 -14.91 5.75 1.09
N ASP A 83 -13.60 5.62 1.38
CA ASP A 83 -13.07 5.94 2.71
C ASP A 83 -11.75 6.74 2.59
N ASP A 84 -11.76 7.98 3.10
CA ASP A 84 -10.59 8.86 3.12
C ASP A 84 -9.50 8.37 4.08
N ASP A 85 -9.88 7.55 5.06
CA ASP A 85 -8.94 7.10 6.08
C ASP A 85 -8.11 5.88 5.64
N VAL A 86 -8.41 5.28 4.48
CA VAL A 86 -7.53 4.30 3.82
C VAL A 86 -6.65 4.93 2.73
N GLN A 87 -6.53 6.27 2.70
CA GLN A 87 -5.56 6.97 1.85
C GLN A 87 -4.11 6.66 2.27
N GLU A 88 -3.19 6.83 1.32
CA GLU A 88 -1.76 6.86 1.58
C GLU A 88 -1.40 8.05 2.50
N LEU A 89 -0.18 8.07 3.00
CA LEU A 89 0.34 9.17 3.80
C LEU A 89 -0.03 10.52 3.16
N ARG A 90 -0.66 11.40 3.94
CA ARG A 90 -1.11 12.71 3.48
C ARG A 90 0.06 13.66 3.39
N VAL A 91 0.35 14.09 2.17
CA VAL A 91 1.55 14.87 1.84
C VAL A 91 1.45 16.37 2.15
N GLY A 92 0.29 16.86 2.58
CA GLY A 92 0.08 18.26 2.98
C GLY A 92 0.25 19.26 1.83
N GLU A 93 0.96 20.35 2.07
CA GLU A 93 1.16 21.42 1.09
C GLU A 93 1.95 20.99 -0.14
N PHE A 94 2.70 19.88 -0.05
CA PHE A 94 3.41 19.35 -1.22
C PHE A 94 2.47 18.70 -2.25
N ASP A 95 1.19 18.47 -1.92
CA ASP A 95 0.22 17.88 -2.83
C ASP A 95 0.09 18.68 -4.14
N GLY A 96 0.45 18.05 -5.24
CA GLY A 96 0.43 18.63 -6.58
C GLY A 96 1.73 19.33 -7.00
N ILE A 97 2.76 19.34 -6.15
CA ILE A 97 4.09 19.85 -6.51
C ILE A 97 4.93 18.67 -7.07
N PRO A 98 5.68 18.85 -8.17
CA PRO A 98 6.55 17.81 -8.70
C PRO A 98 7.50 17.23 -7.65
N TRP A 99 7.66 15.91 -7.64
CA TRP A 99 8.58 15.23 -6.72
C TRP A 99 9.99 15.81 -6.74
N SER A 100 10.50 16.12 -7.94
CA SER A 100 11.82 16.71 -8.12
C SER A 100 12.03 18.04 -7.41
N GLU A 101 10.95 18.77 -7.10
CA GLU A 101 11.01 20.07 -6.42
C GLU A 101 10.97 19.94 -4.90
N VAL A 102 10.41 18.85 -4.37
CA VAL A 102 10.21 18.67 -2.93
C VAL A 102 11.08 17.56 -2.30
N GLU A 103 11.74 16.73 -3.13
CA GLU A 103 12.50 15.57 -2.66
C GLU A 103 13.58 15.93 -1.63
N ALA A 104 14.22 17.10 -1.77
CA ALA A 104 15.25 17.55 -0.84
C ALA A 104 14.70 17.98 0.53
N ASP A 105 13.42 18.35 0.58
CA ASP A 105 12.76 18.83 1.80
C ASP A 105 11.95 17.75 2.53
N MET A 106 11.91 16.51 1.97
CA MET A 106 11.16 15.42 2.58
C MET A 106 11.87 14.86 3.82
N PRO A 107 11.12 14.52 4.88
CA PRO A 107 11.71 13.93 6.08
C PRO A 107 12.19 12.50 5.81
N ASP A 108 13.32 12.12 6.38
CA ASP A 108 13.63 10.71 6.61
C ASP A 108 12.93 10.28 7.90
N PHE A 109 11.81 9.60 7.78
CA PHE A 109 11.03 9.15 8.94
C PHE A 109 11.80 8.19 9.86
N ARG A 110 12.86 7.55 9.40
CA ARG A 110 13.76 6.74 10.25
C ARG A 110 14.59 7.59 11.21
N VAL A 111 14.83 8.85 10.83
CA VAL A 111 15.60 9.82 11.63
C VAL A 111 14.67 10.83 12.29
N GLU A 112 13.66 11.29 11.57
CA GLU A 112 12.73 12.34 11.98
C GLU A 112 11.27 11.87 11.95
N PRO A 113 10.86 10.82 12.69
CA PRO A 113 9.52 10.23 12.56
C PRO A 113 8.39 11.19 12.91
N TYR A 114 8.66 12.20 13.72
CA TYR A 114 7.69 13.21 14.17
C TYR A 114 7.63 14.45 13.26
N ARG A 115 8.55 14.58 12.31
CA ARG A 115 8.49 15.66 11.34
C ARG A 115 7.38 15.35 10.34
N PRO A 116 6.40 16.28 10.10
CA PRO A 116 5.40 16.07 9.08
C PRO A 116 6.04 16.03 7.69
N PHE A 117 5.41 15.32 6.77
CA PHE A 117 5.88 15.23 5.37
C PHE A 117 6.06 16.62 4.74
N SER A 118 5.08 17.49 4.96
CA SER A 118 5.14 18.93 4.72
C SER A 118 4.16 19.62 5.68
N PRO A 119 4.09 20.96 5.71
CA PRO A 119 3.04 21.65 6.46
C PRO A 119 1.65 21.14 6.10
N GLY A 120 0.84 20.84 7.10
CA GLY A 120 -0.49 20.23 6.91
C GLY A 120 -0.51 18.77 6.49
N GLY A 121 0.65 18.15 6.31
CA GLY A 121 0.79 16.71 6.06
C GLY A 121 0.88 15.90 7.35
N GLU A 122 0.91 14.57 7.19
CA GLU A 122 1.09 13.63 8.29
C GLU A 122 2.58 13.40 8.59
N ASN A 123 2.90 13.12 9.85
CA ASN A 123 4.13 12.46 10.22
C ASN A 123 3.89 10.95 10.34
N TRP A 124 4.96 10.17 10.55
CA TRP A 124 4.87 8.71 10.60
C TRP A 124 3.88 8.21 11.67
N PRO A 125 3.97 8.61 12.96
CA PRO A 125 3.00 8.17 13.97
C PRO A 125 1.55 8.55 13.69
N GLN A 126 1.30 9.71 13.07
CA GLN A 126 -0.06 10.11 12.70
C GLN A 126 -0.64 9.22 11.61
N PHE A 127 0.17 8.91 10.59
CA PHE A 127 -0.21 7.97 9.54
C PHE A 127 -0.53 6.58 10.10
N GLU A 128 0.39 6.00 10.87
CA GLU A 128 0.22 4.69 11.50
C GLU A 128 -1.03 4.63 12.42
N LEU A 129 -1.25 5.69 13.20
CA LEU A 129 -2.42 5.78 14.08
C LEU A 129 -3.72 5.83 13.28
N ARG A 130 -3.79 6.66 12.23
CA ARG A 130 -4.97 6.74 11.36
C ARG A 130 -5.27 5.39 10.71
N VAL A 131 -4.28 4.75 10.11
CA VAL A 131 -4.48 3.46 9.46
C VAL A 131 -4.89 2.39 10.47
N GLY A 132 -4.22 2.32 11.62
CA GLY A 132 -4.54 1.36 12.67
C GLY A 132 -5.98 1.51 13.19
N GLN A 133 -6.42 2.73 13.47
CA GLN A 133 -7.79 3.02 13.89
C GLN A 133 -8.81 2.67 12.79
N THR A 134 -8.46 2.93 11.54
CA THR A 134 -9.33 2.64 10.39
C THR A 134 -9.51 1.14 10.18
N LEU A 135 -8.42 0.38 10.19
CA LEU A 135 -8.49 -1.08 10.07
C LEU A 135 -9.29 -1.71 11.22
N ASP A 136 -9.10 -1.23 12.46
CA ASP A 136 -9.87 -1.68 13.62
C ASP A 136 -11.36 -1.34 13.47
N ARG A 137 -11.71 -0.11 13.07
CA ARG A 137 -13.08 0.32 12.80
C ARG A 137 -13.74 -0.56 11.74
N ILE A 138 -13.13 -0.66 10.55
CA ILE A 138 -13.70 -1.43 9.43
C ILE A 138 -13.91 -2.89 9.82
N THR A 139 -12.95 -3.52 10.48
CA THR A 139 -13.03 -4.94 10.83
C THR A 139 -14.04 -5.21 11.96
N ARG A 140 -14.35 -4.23 12.81
CA ARG A 140 -15.44 -4.32 13.80
C ARG A 140 -16.80 -4.10 13.17
N GLU A 141 -16.96 -3.08 12.31
CA GLU A 141 -18.23 -2.77 11.64
C GLU A 141 -18.67 -3.93 10.72
N HIS A 142 -17.71 -4.63 10.15
CA HIS A 142 -17.95 -5.76 9.25
C HIS A 142 -17.50 -7.11 9.84
N ALA A 143 -17.62 -7.28 11.16
CA ALA A 143 -17.24 -8.51 11.83
C ALA A 143 -17.95 -9.74 11.23
N GLY A 144 -17.17 -10.80 10.94
CA GLY A 144 -17.68 -12.04 10.35
C GLY A 144 -17.81 -12.03 8.82
N LYS A 145 -17.49 -10.90 8.18
CA LYS A 145 -17.58 -10.72 6.72
C LYS A 145 -16.23 -10.87 6.01
N THR A 146 -16.29 -11.00 4.71
CA THR A 146 -15.17 -10.88 3.78
C THR A 146 -15.09 -9.46 3.24
N ILE A 147 -14.04 -8.75 3.63
CA ILE A 147 -13.83 -7.33 3.36
C ILE A 147 -12.70 -7.20 2.34
N VAL A 148 -12.93 -6.45 1.27
CA VAL A 148 -11.90 -6.05 0.30
C VAL A 148 -11.67 -4.55 0.44
N ILE A 149 -10.40 -4.15 0.61
CA ILE A 149 -9.99 -2.74 0.64
C ILE A 149 -8.99 -2.48 -0.48
N VAL A 150 -9.35 -1.62 -1.43
CA VAL A 150 -8.40 -1.11 -2.43
C VAL A 150 -7.70 0.12 -1.86
N CYS A 151 -6.40 -0.01 -1.62
CA CYS A 151 -5.62 0.98 -0.90
C CYS A 151 -4.19 1.14 -1.46
N HIS A 152 -3.22 1.39 -0.62
CA HIS A 152 -1.87 1.81 -0.95
C HIS A 152 -0.83 0.92 -0.24
N GLY A 153 0.42 1.04 -0.70
CA GLY A 153 1.52 0.30 -0.12
C GLY A 153 1.70 0.59 1.37
N GLY A 154 1.75 1.87 1.75
CA GLY A 154 1.90 2.25 3.15
C GLY A 154 0.77 1.74 4.06
N VAL A 155 -0.48 1.72 3.56
CA VAL A 155 -1.63 1.15 4.31
C VAL A 155 -1.46 -0.36 4.52
N ILE A 156 -0.97 -1.08 3.50
CA ILE A 156 -0.69 -2.51 3.62
C ILE A 156 0.46 -2.74 4.61
N ASP A 157 1.53 -1.94 4.53
CA ASP A 157 2.67 -2.04 5.43
C ASP A 157 2.27 -1.73 6.88
N SER A 158 1.41 -0.72 7.10
CA SER A 158 0.84 -0.42 8.43
C SER A 158 0.01 -1.58 8.99
N SER A 159 -0.62 -2.42 8.14
CA SER A 159 -1.33 -3.60 8.62
C SER A 159 -0.39 -4.59 9.33
N PHE A 160 0.87 -4.68 8.92
CA PHE A 160 1.87 -5.49 9.64
C PHE A 160 2.22 -4.88 10.98
N THR A 161 2.43 -3.55 11.04
CA THR A 161 2.66 -2.84 12.31
C THR A 161 1.53 -3.13 13.30
N VAL A 162 0.28 -3.00 12.84
CA VAL A 162 -0.92 -3.21 13.67
C VAL A 162 -1.05 -4.66 14.14
N TYR A 163 -1.03 -5.63 13.22
CA TYR A 163 -1.37 -7.01 13.55
C TYR A 163 -0.21 -7.79 14.16
N PHE A 164 1.04 -7.38 13.96
CA PHE A 164 2.20 -7.93 14.67
C PHE A 164 2.46 -7.23 16.01
N GLY A 165 1.73 -6.14 16.32
CA GLY A 165 1.92 -5.38 17.55
C GLY A 165 3.26 -4.66 17.62
N LEU A 166 3.75 -4.17 16.48
CA LEU A 166 4.97 -3.39 16.40
C LEU A 166 4.73 -1.95 16.87
N SER A 167 5.81 -1.23 17.13
CA SER A 167 5.72 0.19 17.50
C SER A 167 5.29 1.02 16.28
N SER A 168 4.26 1.83 16.47
CA SER A 168 3.81 2.82 15.47
C SER A 168 4.59 4.16 15.55
N LEU A 169 5.51 4.29 16.50
CA LEU A 169 6.25 5.55 16.72
C LEU A 169 7.40 5.74 15.74
N MET A 170 7.90 4.66 15.17
CA MET A 170 9.02 4.67 14.23
C MET A 170 8.76 3.64 13.10
N PRO A 171 9.23 3.92 11.88
CA PRO A 171 9.20 2.93 10.80
C PRO A 171 9.91 1.63 11.21
N PRO A 172 9.39 0.47 10.80
CA PRO A 172 10.06 -0.80 11.04
C PRO A 172 11.41 -0.86 10.31
N GLN A 173 12.35 -1.67 10.84
CA GLN A 173 13.64 -1.90 10.18
C GLN A 173 13.56 -2.85 8.96
N VAL A 174 12.34 -3.17 8.55
CA VAL A 174 12.03 -4.07 7.42
C VAL A 174 11.27 -3.28 6.37
N GLU A 175 11.65 -3.44 5.12
CA GLU A 175 10.93 -2.90 3.97
C GLU A 175 10.06 -3.99 3.35
N PHE A 176 8.82 -3.63 3.02
CA PHE A 176 7.90 -4.50 2.32
C PHE A 176 7.85 -4.10 0.84
N SER A 177 8.09 -5.06 -0.06
CA SER A 177 7.97 -4.82 -1.50
C SER A 177 6.59 -5.24 -1.99
N THR A 178 5.59 -4.43 -1.67
CA THR A 178 4.20 -4.70 -2.06
C THR A 178 3.97 -4.26 -3.50
N ARG A 179 3.67 -5.20 -4.41
CA ARG A 179 3.47 -4.94 -5.84
C ARG A 179 2.10 -4.34 -6.16
N ASN A 180 2.01 -3.60 -7.27
CA ASN A 180 0.75 -3.06 -7.75
C ASN A 180 -0.26 -4.18 -8.04
N THR A 181 -1.52 -3.97 -7.66
CA THR A 181 -2.64 -4.91 -7.70
C THR A 181 -2.45 -6.21 -6.92
N SER A 182 -1.34 -6.35 -6.17
CA SER A 182 -1.14 -7.53 -5.33
C SER A 182 -2.18 -7.62 -4.22
N ILE A 183 -2.47 -8.86 -3.81
CA ILE A 183 -3.42 -9.19 -2.76
C ILE A 183 -2.67 -9.58 -1.50
N THR A 184 -3.00 -8.93 -0.37
CA THR A 184 -2.58 -9.33 0.97
C THR A 184 -3.80 -9.75 1.76
N HIS A 185 -3.80 -10.96 2.33
CA HIS A 185 -4.95 -11.54 3.00
C HIS A 185 -4.67 -11.81 4.48
N TRP A 186 -5.48 -11.21 5.33
CA TRP A 186 -5.53 -11.43 6.76
C TRP A 186 -6.82 -12.13 7.17
N GLU A 187 -6.73 -13.07 8.12
CA GLU A 187 -7.88 -13.71 8.76
C GLU A 187 -7.91 -13.43 10.25
N GLN A 188 -9.09 -13.06 10.75
CA GLN A 188 -9.32 -12.91 12.17
C GLN A 188 -9.96 -14.16 12.74
N HIS A 189 -9.29 -14.74 13.72
CA HIS A 189 -9.77 -15.91 14.45
C HIS A 189 -10.10 -15.54 15.91
N THR A 190 -11.24 -16.02 16.40
CA THR A 190 -11.55 -15.99 17.81
C THR A 190 -11.31 -17.38 18.39
N HIS A 191 -10.42 -17.48 19.36
CA HIS A 191 -10.14 -18.71 20.09
C HIS A 191 -11.28 -19.04 21.07
N GLU A 192 -11.32 -20.29 21.56
CA GLU A 192 -12.32 -20.75 22.54
C GLU A 192 -12.34 -19.93 23.84
N ASN A 193 -11.19 -19.36 24.22
CA ASN A 193 -11.05 -18.47 25.39
C ASN A 193 -11.47 -17.01 25.09
N GLY A 194 -12.03 -16.73 23.91
CA GLY A 194 -12.45 -15.39 23.48
C GLY A 194 -11.32 -14.49 22.95
N ALA A 195 -10.07 -14.95 22.95
CA ALA A 195 -8.95 -14.16 22.41
C ALA A 195 -9.06 -14.05 20.89
N VAL A 196 -8.94 -12.82 20.37
CA VAL A 196 -8.92 -12.53 18.95
C VAL A 196 -7.47 -12.50 18.48
N ARG A 197 -7.19 -13.18 17.37
CA ARG A 197 -5.88 -13.18 16.72
C ARG A 197 -6.02 -13.03 15.23
N TRP A 198 -5.05 -12.34 14.64
CA TRP A 198 -4.91 -12.21 13.20
C TRP A 198 -3.88 -13.22 12.67
N ARG A 199 -4.17 -13.76 11.49
CA ARG A 199 -3.28 -14.63 10.72
C ARG A 199 -3.02 -13.99 9.38
N LEU A 200 -1.76 -13.83 9.01
CA LEU A 200 -1.38 -13.54 7.63
C LEU A 200 -1.50 -14.83 6.82
N VAL A 201 -2.42 -14.87 5.88
CA VAL A 201 -2.64 -16.02 5.00
C VAL A 201 -1.78 -15.91 3.76
N THR A 202 -1.75 -14.72 3.17
CA THR A 202 -0.98 -14.44 1.96
C THR A 202 -0.49 -13.01 2.00
N TYR A 203 0.74 -12.81 1.56
CA TYR A 203 1.31 -11.49 1.33
C TYR A 203 1.76 -11.35 -0.12
N ASN A 204 1.38 -10.21 -0.75
CA ASN A 204 1.90 -9.80 -2.05
C ASN A 204 1.64 -10.81 -3.18
N ASP A 205 0.45 -11.42 -3.21
CA ASP A 205 0.06 -12.31 -4.31
C ASP A 205 -0.23 -11.49 -5.58
N ASP A 206 0.66 -11.59 -6.53
CA ASP A 206 0.70 -10.85 -7.79
C ASP A 206 0.66 -11.76 -9.02
N ILE A 207 0.22 -13.02 -8.87
CA ILE A 207 0.31 -14.04 -9.92
C ILE A 207 -0.32 -13.60 -11.26
N HIS A 208 -1.35 -12.75 -11.21
CA HIS A 208 -2.07 -12.25 -12.38
C HIS A 208 -1.28 -11.22 -13.20
N VAL A 209 -0.15 -10.70 -12.69
CA VAL A 209 0.66 -9.65 -13.36
C VAL A 209 2.13 -10.02 -13.54
N ARG A 210 2.55 -11.20 -13.15
CA ARG A 210 3.97 -11.64 -13.22
C ARG A 210 4.55 -11.64 -14.63
N ASP A 211 3.72 -11.91 -15.63
CA ASP A 211 4.12 -12.00 -17.04
C ASP A 211 4.19 -10.65 -17.76
N ILE A 212 3.67 -9.58 -17.17
CA ILE A 212 3.63 -8.25 -17.80
C ILE A 212 4.70 -7.29 -17.30
N GLY A 213 5.72 -7.80 -16.62
CA GLY A 213 6.92 -7.04 -16.28
C GLY A 213 6.69 -5.93 -15.26
N ALA A 214 5.82 -6.15 -14.29
CA ALA A 214 5.69 -5.25 -13.14
C ALA A 214 7.04 -5.13 -12.44
N GLU A 215 7.79 -4.07 -12.73
CA GLU A 215 9.06 -3.81 -12.08
C GLU A 215 8.84 -3.64 -10.57
N GLU A 216 9.73 -4.22 -9.77
CA GLU A 216 9.81 -3.90 -8.34
C GLU A 216 10.22 -2.44 -8.20
N ARG A 217 9.24 -1.57 -8.02
CA ARG A 217 9.52 -0.19 -7.63
C ARG A 217 9.13 -0.03 -6.18
N LEU A 218 10.10 0.33 -5.36
CA LEU A 218 9.87 0.73 -3.99
C LEU A 218 8.86 1.88 -3.99
N HIS A 219 7.76 1.77 -3.28
CA HIS A 219 6.75 2.82 -3.26
C HIS A 219 7.08 4.00 -2.37
N TRP A 220 8.14 3.92 -1.62
CA TRP A 220 8.77 5.09 -1.02
C TRP A 220 9.95 5.51 -1.89
N PRO A 221 10.11 6.80 -2.20
CA PRO A 221 11.33 7.26 -2.83
C PRO A 221 12.49 6.71 -2.00
N ARG A 222 13.47 6.08 -2.64
CA ARG A 222 14.72 5.73 -1.96
C ARG A 222 15.19 7.01 -1.31
N MET A 223 15.06 7.09 0.00
CA MET A 223 15.65 8.19 0.74
C MET A 223 17.13 8.11 0.43
N ASN A 224 17.58 9.12 -0.29
CA ASN A 224 18.96 9.22 -0.72
C ASN A 224 19.80 9.03 0.55
N PRO A 225 20.77 8.12 0.63
CA PRO A 225 21.81 8.21 1.64
C PRO A 225 22.64 9.45 1.30
N ALA A 226 22.02 10.61 1.46
CA ALA A 226 22.68 11.87 1.28
C ALA A 226 23.68 12.01 2.40
N THR A 227 24.89 12.16 1.97
CA THR A 227 26.07 12.68 2.69
C THR A 227 26.77 11.71 3.65
N GLY A 228 27.79 11.05 3.12
CA GLY A 228 28.92 10.64 3.92
C GLY A 228 29.10 9.15 4.17
N GLY A 229 29.34 8.41 3.13
CA GLY A 229 29.87 7.05 3.25
C GLY A 229 30.42 6.61 1.90
N ALA A 230 31.72 6.45 1.80
CA ALA A 230 32.39 5.93 0.63
C ALA A 230 31.72 4.64 0.15
N GLU A 231 31.62 4.49 -1.17
CA GLU A 231 31.25 3.22 -1.81
C GLU A 231 31.99 2.06 -1.14
N ALA A 232 31.22 1.14 -0.56
CA ALA A 232 31.79 -0.12 -0.14
C ALA A 232 32.36 -0.80 -1.40
N PRO A 233 33.63 -1.25 -1.37
CA PRO A 233 34.22 -1.90 -2.52
C PRO A 233 33.40 -3.15 -2.89
N ALA A 234 33.09 -3.29 -4.18
CA ALA A 234 32.42 -4.46 -4.72
C ALA A 234 33.21 -5.71 -4.30
N VAL A 235 32.54 -6.62 -3.58
CA VAL A 235 33.09 -7.93 -3.26
C VAL A 235 33.13 -8.71 -4.58
N PRO A 236 34.29 -9.12 -5.08
CA PRO A 236 34.38 -9.92 -6.30
C PRO A 236 33.72 -11.27 -6.05
N LEU A 237 32.85 -11.68 -6.96
CA LEU A 237 32.31 -13.04 -7.01
C LEU A 237 33.48 -14.04 -7.10
N PRO A 238 33.42 -15.19 -6.44
CA PRO A 238 34.41 -16.23 -6.59
C PRO A 238 34.38 -16.71 -8.06
N THR A 239 35.53 -16.65 -8.72
CA THR A 239 35.76 -17.29 -10.02
C THR A 239 35.69 -18.79 -9.80
N GLU A 240 34.78 -19.46 -10.53
CA GLU A 240 34.83 -20.90 -10.69
C GLU A 240 36.13 -21.23 -11.46
N GLU A 241 37.10 -21.77 -10.76
CA GLU A 241 38.21 -22.48 -11.38
C GLU A 241 38.23 -23.93 -10.89
N GLU A 242 38.05 -24.80 -11.89
CA GLU A 242 38.38 -26.25 -12.02
C GLU A 242 37.92 -27.23 -10.91
#